data_44984fc29556e2db0d57bf5473c1bdab
#
_entry.id   44984fc29556e2db0d57bf5473c1bdab
#
_cell.length_a   1.000
_cell.length_b   1.000
_cell.length_c   1.000
_cell.angle_alpha   90.00
_cell.angle_beta   90.00
_cell.angle_gamma   90.00
#
_symmetry.space_group_name_H-M   'P 1'
#
loop_
_entity.id
_entity.type
_entity.pdbx_description
1 polymer ?
#
loop_
_entity_poly.entity_id
_entity_poly.type
_entity_poly.pdbx_seq_one_letter_code
_entity_poly.pdbx_strand_id
1 'polypeptide(L)'
;MKRVIIRSVRNDRIIKIWQIEIRISASAKKPKLFISGRTQNPTEKNQTEEEKMMRLIKKQSVGKNIRRKNSSWVYILAFLFPVMIFAAGFAMKGVYPFGENSALVVDGVHQYTAFYKELLSQLEKGAGWTYSTHSMGYDFYGLFCYYLSSPFSLLVLLFMKFMYVNDAVTAVILIKVGLCSVSMAWYSGKKYPDRGSMAVSLGCMYALSNFLMGYYSNVMWLDCIMLLPVLAYFIEQLVYTGKWYGYCLVLGCCILTSYYMGFMLCTFSALYYLANLAIIKSDQRPEKILHSLLKFAGSSIASACLAGITLIPGIVAVSRTAAAEEAGTGLAGVYGDIWKQLGALMEDSLSFVKSSEQGDVNLYCGCAVLLFAGMYFLNKEIRTVEKIMTGALVIFYFAGFHITALNLLLHGMHKPVGIPNRFAFILIFLLLRMSCDAWGKTEKVSEKRLFAGFAAVEIFCMVVGIKSGKAGEVLLTEGILAGMFLTVWTGNYFCGKLSRHPFGCVEIRKICGGVLAVLILAETGIHGIVSITDNGTANRDIYVESEQEIGGLLESAGVDQV
;
A
#
# COMPACT_ATOMS: atom_id res chain seq x y z
N MET A 1 -33.59 -5.96 -33.36
CA MET A 1 -34.28 -7.00 -32.58
C MET A 1 -33.35 -8.15 -32.29
N LYS A 2 -32.94 -8.36 -31.03
CA LYS A 2 -32.18 -9.58 -30.64
C LYS A 2 -33.07 -10.39 -29.73
N ARG A 3 -33.36 -11.62 -30.09
CA ARG A 3 -34.06 -12.59 -29.24
C ARG A 3 -33.02 -13.33 -28.42
N VAL A 4 -33.18 -13.36 -27.10
CA VAL A 4 -32.35 -14.15 -26.20
C VAL A 4 -33.23 -15.26 -25.61
N ILE A 5 -32.85 -16.51 -25.90
CA ILE A 5 -33.53 -17.69 -25.34
C ILE A 5 -32.67 -18.16 -24.16
N ILE A 6 -33.22 -18.13 -22.95
CA ILE A 6 -32.57 -18.66 -21.75
C ILE A 6 -33.17 -20.02 -21.44
N ARG A 7 -32.40 -21.10 -21.57
CA ARG A 7 -32.77 -22.43 -21.12
C ARG A 7 -32.31 -22.62 -19.67
N SER A 8 -33.26 -22.93 -18.79
CA SER A 8 -32.93 -23.41 -17.44
C SER A 8 -33.17 -24.92 -17.40
N VAL A 9 -32.11 -25.67 -17.06
CA VAL A 9 -32.17 -27.11 -16.82
C VAL A 9 -32.21 -27.33 -15.32
N ARG A 10 -33.29 -27.87 -14.79
CA ARG A 10 -33.33 -28.44 -13.44
C ARG A 10 -34.09 -29.78 -13.50
N ASN A 11 -33.39 -30.79 -13.03
CA ASN A 11 -33.77 -32.19 -12.84
C ASN A 11 -35.20 -32.63 -13.14
N ASP A 12 -35.29 -33.64 -14.02
CA ASP A 12 -36.29 -34.67 -14.22
C ASP A 12 -37.79 -34.29 -14.14
N ARG A 13 -38.32 -34.22 -15.33
CA ARG A 13 -39.74 -34.41 -15.74
C ARG A 13 -40.59 -33.19 -16.12
N ILE A 14 -40.12 -31.95 -16.13
CA ILE A 14 -40.87 -30.89 -16.85
C ILE A 14 -39.93 -29.90 -17.48
N ILE A 15 -39.83 -29.87 -18.81
CA ILE A 15 -39.15 -28.80 -19.56
C ILE A 15 -40.14 -27.65 -19.70
N LYS A 16 -39.91 -26.53 -18.99
CA LYS A 16 -40.63 -25.27 -19.26
C LYS A 16 -39.72 -24.38 -20.10
N ILE A 17 -40.20 -24.09 -21.31
CA ILE A 17 -39.55 -23.13 -22.21
C ILE A 17 -40.11 -21.74 -21.90
N TRP A 18 -39.23 -20.82 -21.46
CA TRP A 18 -39.60 -19.41 -21.27
C TRP A 18 -39.16 -18.62 -22.50
N GLN A 19 -40.11 -17.94 -23.14
CA GLN A 19 -39.82 -16.94 -24.16
C GLN A 19 -39.88 -15.54 -23.55
N ILE A 20 -38.76 -14.85 -23.45
CA ILE A 20 -38.67 -13.44 -23.02
C ILE A 20 -38.39 -12.59 -24.25
N GLU A 21 -39.30 -11.71 -24.59
CA GLU A 21 -39.14 -10.75 -25.69
C GLU A 21 -38.66 -9.42 -25.10
N ILE A 22 -37.43 -9.03 -25.44
CA ILE A 22 -36.83 -7.77 -25.01
C ILE A 22 -36.93 -6.77 -26.17
N ARG A 23 -37.78 -5.76 -26.04
CA ARG A 23 -37.83 -4.64 -27.00
C ARG A 23 -37.07 -3.44 -26.47
N ILE A 24 -36.06 -3.02 -27.18
CA ILE A 24 -35.34 -1.78 -26.89
C ILE A 24 -35.78 -0.74 -27.93
N SER A 25 -36.39 0.35 -27.48
CA SER A 25 -36.73 1.46 -28.33
C SER A 25 -35.52 2.40 -28.47
N ALA A 26 -35.13 2.66 -29.70
CA ALA A 26 -33.95 3.47 -30.03
C ALA A 26 -34.25 5.00 -30.15
N SER A 27 -35.43 5.45 -29.76
CA SER A 27 -35.86 6.84 -29.96
C SER A 27 -36.26 7.49 -28.65
N ALA A 28 -35.29 7.92 -27.88
CA ALA A 28 -35.40 8.99 -26.88
C ALA A 28 -34.09 9.07 -26.06
N LYS A 29 -33.78 10.23 -25.50
CA LYS A 29 -32.59 10.49 -24.65
C LYS A 29 -32.42 9.62 -23.40
N LYS A 30 -33.31 8.68 -23.16
CA LYS A 30 -33.20 7.61 -22.14
C LYS A 30 -33.89 6.34 -22.66
N PRO A 31 -33.19 5.22 -22.86
CA PRO A 31 -33.82 3.97 -23.29
C PRO A 31 -34.74 3.42 -22.20
N LYS A 32 -36.00 3.20 -22.54
CA LYS A 32 -36.95 2.49 -21.66
C LYS A 32 -36.93 1.00 -22.00
N LEU A 33 -36.70 0.17 -21.00
CA LEU A 33 -36.73 -1.27 -21.10
C LEU A 33 -38.15 -1.76 -20.83
N PHE A 34 -38.80 -2.40 -21.83
CA PHE A 34 -40.05 -3.08 -21.67
C PHE A 34 -39.81 -4.60 -21.65
N ILE A 35 -40.25 -5.25 -20.57
CA ILE A 35 -40.22 -6.71 -20.43
C ILE A 35 -41.66 -7.19 -20.36
N SER A 36 -42.08 -7.98 -21.32
CA SER A 36 -43.37 -8.65 -21.30
C SER A 36 -43.18 -10.15 -21.38
N GLY A 37 -43.75 -10.87 -20.42
CA GLY A 37 -43.76 -12.32 -20.41
C GLY A 37 -45.20 -12.81 -20.49
N ARG A 38 -45.50 -13.77 -21.36
CA ARG A 38 -46.82 -14.45 -21.43
C ARG A 38 -46.67 -15.84 -20.82
N THR A 39 -47.41 -16.10 -19.73
CA THR A 39 -47.52 -17.43 -19.13
C THR A 39 -48.94 -17.96 -19.32
N GLN A 40 -49.05 -19.24 -19.64
CA GLN A 40 -50.32 -19.95 -19.58
C GLN A 40 -50.46 -20.54 -18.18
N ASN A 41 -51.48 -20.05 -17.44
CA ASN A 41 -51.98 -20.47 -16.12
C ASN A 41 -50.94 -20.73 -15.01
N PRO A 42 -50.69 -19.79 -14.10
CA PRO A 42 -49.95 -20.03 -12.86
C PRO A 42 -50.90 -20.12 -11.64
N THR A 43 -50.64 -21.09 -10.77
CA THR A 43 -51.16 -21.13 -9.39
C THR A 43 -50.46 -20.12 -8.50
N GLU A 44 -51.10 -19.61 -7.42
CA GLU A 44 -50.59 -18.54 -6.54
C GLU A 44 -49.16 -18.70 -6.00
N LYS A 45 -48.68 -19.95 -5.89
CA LYS A 45 -47.28 -20.24 -5.49
C LYS A 45 -46.22 -19.82 -6.54
N ASN A 46 -46.60 -19.70 -7.81
CA ASN A 46 -45.70 -19.31 -8.89
C ASN A 46 -45.57 -17.77 -8.99
N GLN A 47 -46.55 -16.98 -8.53
CA GLN A 47 -46.47 -15.52 -8.54
C GLN A 47 -45.40 -15.01 -7.57
N THR A 48 -45.24 -15.64 -6.41
CA THR A 48 -44.19 -15.29 -5.41
C THR A 48 -42.75 -15.60 -5.89
N GLU A 49 -42.58 -16.65 -6.68
CA GLU A 49 -41.27 -17.00 -7.29
C GLU A 49 -40.95 -16.09 -8.48
N GLU A 50 -41.95 -15.72 -9.29
CA GLU A 50 -41.79 -14.74 -10.36
C GLU A 50 -41.44 -13.33 -9.83
N GLU A 51 -42.13 -12.90 -8.76
CA GLU A 51 -41.76 -11.63 -8.12
C GLU A 51 -40.37 -11.65 -7.51
N LYS A 52 -39.96 -12.77 -6.90
CA LYS A 52 -38.59 -12.94 -6.40
C LYS A 52 -37.57 -12.93 -7.54
N MET A 53 -37.85 -13.61 -8.64
CA MET A 53 -37.00 -13.63 -9.81
C MET A 53 -36.93 -12.28 -10.54
N MET A 54 -38.09 -11.56 -10.63
CA MET A 54 -38.14 -10.19 -11.14
C MET A 54 -37.39 -9.20 -10.22
N ARG A 55 -37.43 -9.39 -8.90
CA ARG A 55 -36.64 -8.62 -7.93
C ARG A 55 -35.14 -8.94 -8.05
N LEU A 56 -34.76 -10.19 -8.32
CA LEU A 56 -33.40 -10.61 -8.58
C LEU A 56 -32.87 -10.07 -9.93
N ILE A 57 -33.67 -10.13 -10.99
CA ILE A 57 -33.33 -9.55 -12.30
C ILE A 57 -33.28 -8.01 -12.21
N LYS A 58 -34.19 -7.38 -11.49
CA LYS A 58 -34.16 -5.95 -11.18
C LYS A 58 -32.93 -5.59 -10.32
N LYS A 59 -32.55 -6.42 -9.35
CA LYS A 59 -31.35 -6.25 -8.53
C LYS A 59 -30.08 -6.47 -9.37
N GLN A 60 -30.07 -7.40 -10.33
CA GLN A 60 -28.96 -7.60 -11.26
C GLN A 60 -28.90 -6.54 -12.38
N SER A 61 -30.04 -6.03 -12.84
CA SER A 61 -30.08 -4.94 -13.83
C SER A 61 -29.85 -3.56 -13.20
N VAL A 62 -30.22 -3.35 -11.95
CA VAL A 62 -29.84 -2.18 -11.14
C VAL A 62 -28.40 -2.28 -10.68
N GLY A 63 -27.83 -3.50 -10.53
CA GLY A 63 -26.42 -3.74 -10.27
C GLY A 63 -25.51 -3.61 -11.51
N LYS A 64 -26.05 -3.44 -12.71
CA LYS A 64 -25.39 -2.87 -13.89
C LYS A 64 -25.52 -1.35 -13.95
N ASN A 65 -25.65 -0.68 -12.82
CA ASN A 65 -25.28 0.71 -12.72
C ASN A 65 -23.82 0.82 -13.18
N ILE A 66 -23.63 1.58 -14.24
CA ILE A 66 -22.37 2.11 -14.72
C ILE A 66 -21.48 2.31 -13.48
N ARG A 67 -20.54 1.38 -13.21
CA ARG A 67 -19.51 1.58 -12.20
C ARG A 67 -18.85 2.91 -12.58
N ARG A 68 -19.19 3.98 -11.89
CA ARG A 68 -18.54 5.26 -12.07
C ARG A 68 -17.07 5.00 -11.73
N LYS A 69 -16.27 4.92 -12.76
CA LYS A 69 -14.83 4.82 -12.66
C LYS A 69 -14.39 6.10 -11.92
N ASN A 70 -13.56 5.99 -10.90
CA ASN A 70 -12.96 7.17 -10.30
C ASN A 70 -12.43 8.07 -11.41
N SER A 71 -12.70 9.37 -11.33
CA SER A 71 -12.19 10.34 -12.27
C SER A 71 -10.66 10.29 -12.26
N SER A 72 -10.03 10.48 -13.41
CA SER A 72 -8.55 10.53 -13.53
C SER A 72 -7.93 11.56 -12.58
N TRP A 73 -8.67 12.64 -12.25
CA TRP A 73 -8.25 13.65 -11.28
C TRP A 73 -7.94 13.11 -9.88
N VAL A 74 -8.61 12.04 -9.45
CA VAL A 74 -8.32 11.39 -8.16
C VAL A 74 -6.88 10.89 -8.11
N TYR A 75 -6.40 10.28 -9.18
CA TYR A 75 -5.04 9.74 -9.26
C TYR A 75 -3.99 10.85 -9.47
N ILE A 76 -4.35 11.90 -10.19
CA ILE A 76 -3.49 13.08 -10.35
C ILE A 76 -3.29 13.77 -9.00
N LEU A 77 -4.36 14.01 -8.25
CA LEU A 77 -4.26 14.60 -6.91
C LEU A 77 -3.50 13.69 -5.93
N ALA A 78 -3.76 12.39 -5.97
CA ALA A 78 -3.02 11.42 -5.16
C ALA A 78 -1.52 11.41 -5.48
N PHE A 79 -1.13 11.62 -6.74
CA PHE A 79 0.27 11.72 -7.12
C PHE A 79 0.89 13.06 -6.68
N LEU A 80 0.24 14.17 -7.03
CA LEU A 80 0.83 15.49 -6.86
C LEU A 80 0.93 15.93 -5.40
N PHE A 81 -0.05 15.59 -4.56
CA PHE A 81 -0.07 16.07 -3.17
C PHE A 81 1.19 15.65 -2.38
N PRO A 82 1.55 14.35 -2.26
CA PRO A 82 2.75 13.97 -1.53
C PRO A 82 4.03 14.50 -2.19
N VAL A 83 4.08 14.59 -3.51
CA VAL A 83 5.23 15.19 -4.22
C VAL A 83 5.40 16.67 -3.84
N MET A 84 4.30 17.42 -3.75
CA MET A 84 4.34 18.83 -3.31
C MET A 84 4.78 18.97 -1.84
N ILE A 85 4.34 18.06 -0.96
CA ILE A 85 4.78 18.05 0.45
C ILE A 85 6.29 17.80 0.55
N PHE A 86 6.82 16.82 -0.19
CA PHE A 86 8.27 16.58 -0.26
C PHE A 86 9.01 17.78 -0.82
N ALA A 87 8.52 18.38 -1.92
CA ALA A 87 9.12 19.56 -2.52
C ALA A 87 9.13 20.77 -1.54
N ALA A 88 8.04 20.96 -0.77
CA ALA A 88 7.98 22.00 0.26
C ALA A 88 9.00 21.76 1.38
N GLY A 89 9.09 20.53 1.92
CA GLY A 89 10.08 20.15 2.91
C GLY A 89 11.51 20.32 2.38
N PHE A 90 11.78 19.92 1.14
CA PHE A 90 13.07 20.10 0.48
C PHE A 90 13.42 21.58 0.28
N ALA A 91 12.43 22.41 -0.10
CA ALA A 91 12.64 23.85 -0.21
C ALA A 91 13.03 24.49 1.15
N MET A 92 12.37 24.08 2.23
CA MET A 92 12.72 24.55 3.58
C MET A 92 14.11 24.13 4.05
N LYS A 93 14.61 23.00 3.54
CA LYS A 93 15.98 22.47 3.83
C LYS A 93 17.03 22.97 2.85
N GLY A 94 16.67 23.80 1.87
CA GLY A 94 17.59 24.24 0.82
C GLY A 94 18.13 23.09 -0.02
N VAL A 95 17.33 22.05 -0.25
CA VAL A 95 17.69 20.95 -1.18
C VAL A 95 17.56 21.45 -2.62
N TYR A 96 18.50 21.06 -3.47
CA TYR A 96 18.45 21.42 -4.90
C TYR A 96 17.09 21.04 -5.53
N PRO A 97 16.47 21.89 -6.37
CA PRO A 97 16.95 23.17 -6.93
C PRO A 97 16.72 24.40 -6.03
N PHE A 98 16.30 24.26 -4.78
CA PHE A 98 15.97 25.38 -3.89
C PHE A 98 17.18 25.90 -3.10
N GLY A 99 18.33 25.21 -3.13
CA GLY A 99 19.58 25.56 -2.47
C GLY A 99 20.70 24.55 -2.77
N GLU A 100 21.72 24.52 -1.94
CA GLU A 100 22.99 23.79 -2.12
C GLU A 100 23.02 22.43 -1.41
N ASN A 101 21.89 21.96 -0.86
CA ASN A 101 21.82 20.69 -0.16
C ASN A 101 21.33 19.56 -1.07
N SER A 102 21.73 18.32 -0.73
CA SER A 102 21.22 17.07 -1.29
C SER A 102 20.23 16.43 -0.32
N ALA A 103 19.14 15.86 -0.84
CA ALA A 103 18.20 15.04 -0.07
C ALA A 103 18.76 13.66 0.29
N LEU A 104 19.82 13.23 -0.38
CA LEU A 104 20.47 11.95 -0.11
C LEU A 104 21.41 12.09 1.09
N VAL A 105 21.35 11.14 2.01
CA VAL A 105 22.18 11.08 3.21
C VAL A 105 22.75 9.67 3.38
N VAL A 106 23.82 9.55 4.16
CA VAL A 106 24.46 8.28 4.51
C VAL A 106 24.68 7.40 3.25
N ASP A 107 24.08 6.23 3.18
CA ASP A 107 24.22 5.30 2.05
C ASP A 107 23.79 5.90 0.70
N GLY A 108 22.86 6.84 0.72
CA GLY A 108 22.42 7.55 -0.48
C GLY A 108 23.55 8.28 -1.19
N VAL A 109 24.44 8.92 -0.43
CA VAL A 109 25.60 9.65 -0.93
C VAL A 109 26.81 8.71 -1.14
N HIS A 110 27.11 7.86 -0.14
CA HIS A 110 28.34 7.06 -0.16
C HIS A 110 28.26 5.79 -1.00
N GLN A 111 27.06 5.27 -1.25
CA GLN A 111 26.87 4.00 -1.97
C GLN A 111 26.02 4.17 -3.23
N TYR A 112 24.76 4.65 -3.12
CA TYR A 112 23.82 4.55 -4.24
C TYR A 112 24.21 5.41 -5.42
N THR A 113 24.75 6.60 -5.19
CA THR A 113 25.28 7.47 -6.26
C THR A 113 26.42 6.80 -7.01
N ALA A 114 27.36 6.19 -6.29
CA ALA A 114 28.48 5.46 -6.89
C ALA A 114 27.99 4.25 -7.71
N PHE A 115 26.99 3.51 -7.20
CA PHE A 115 26.44 2.36 -7.92
C PHE A 115 25.75 2.74 -9.23
N TYR A 116 25.05 3.87 -9.29
CA TYR A 116 24.46 4.36 -10.54
C TYR A 116 25.52 4.83 -11.55
N LYS A 117 26.61 5.43 -11.07
CA LYS A 117 27.74 5.79 -11.93
C LYS A 117 28.43 4.55 -12.50
N GLU A 118 28.64 3.54 -11.66
CA GLU A 118 29.18 2.26 -12.09
C GLU A 118 28.27 1.60 -13.12
N LEU A 119 26.94 1.60 -12.89
CA LEU A 119 26.00 1.06 -13.87
C LEU A 119 26.12 1.77 -15.23
N LEU A 120 26.25 3.09 -15.23
CA LEU A 120 26.44 3.86 -16.46
C LEU A 120 27.75 3.47 -17.15
N SER A 121 28.86 3.41 -16.41
CA SER A 121 30.18 3.00 -16.92
C SER A 121 30.16 1.59 -17.52
N GLN A 122 29.51 0.63 -16.85
CA GLN A 122 29.37 -0.74 -17.36
C GLN A 122 28.58 -0.82 -18.66
N LEU A 123 27.55 0.01 -18.79
CA LEU A 123 26.75 0.08 -20.02
C LEU A 123 27.51 0.73 -21.18
N GLU A 124 28.32 1.76 -20.92
CA GLU A 124 29.11 2.48 -21.93
C GLU A 124 30.29 1.66 -22.41
N LYS A 125 31.03 1.05 -21.49
CA LYS A 125 32.23 0.25 -21.82
C LYS A 125 31.89 -1.14 -22.39
N GLY A 126 30.65 -1.61 -22.28
CA GLY A 126 30.25 -2.96 -22.65
C GLY A 126 31.01 -4.03 -21.87
N ALA A 127 31.54 -3.67 -20.70
CA ALA A 127 32.36 -4.53 -19.86
C ALA A 127 31.54 -5.68 -19.26
N GLY A 128 32.22 -6.75 -18.83
CA GLY A 128 31.53 -7.89 -18.23
C GLY A 128 30.79 -7.52 -16.94
N TRP A 129 29.51 -7.69 -16.93
CA TRP A 129 28.59 -7.41 -15.83
C TRP A 129 28.88 -8.16 -14.52
N THR A 130 29.82 -9.10 -14.54
CA THR A 130 30.07 -10.01 -13.43
C THR A 130 31.05 -9.46 -12.40
N TYR A 131 31.94 -8.54 -12.79
CA TYR A 131 32.97 -8.06 -11.90
C TYR A 131 33.32 -6.60 -12.15
N SER A 132 33.42 -5.81 -11.07
CA SER A 132 33.98 -4.47 -11.10
C SER A 132 35.37 -4.44 -10.53
N THR A 133 36.24 -3.64 -11.13
CA THR A 133 37.61 -3.39 -10.63
C THR A 133 37.64 -2.33 -9.53
N HIS A 134 36.53 -1.61 -9.29
CA HIS A 134 36.44 -0.60 -8.25
C HIS A 134 36.55 -1.20 -6.85
N SER A 135 36.94 -0.41 -5.87
CA SER A 135 37.01 -0.81 -4.46
C SER A 135 37.69 -2.16 -4.21
N MET A 136 38.83 -2.42 -4.90
CA MET A 136 39.59 -3.69 -4.89
C MET A 136 38.85 -4.90 -5.50
N GLY A 137 37.80 -4.65 -6.25
CA GLY A 137 37.00 -5.66 -6.95
C GLY A 137 35.82 -6.21 -6.16
N TYR A 138 34.68 -6.29 -6.82
CA TYR A 138 33.48 -6.88 -6.26
C TYR A 138 32.56 -7.46 -7.35
N ASP A 139 31.62 -8.33 -6.92
CA ASP A 139 30.58 -8.89 -7.79
C ASP A 139 29.54 -7.80 -8.10
N PHE A 140 29.73 -7.12 -9.24
CA PHE A 140 28.82 -6.05 -9.67
C PHE A 140 27.42 -6.58 -9.97
N TYR A 141 27.29 -7.79 -10.54
CA TYR A 141 25.97 -8.33 -10.83
C TYR A 141 25.17 -8.68 -9.57
N GLY A 142 25.84 -9.19 -8.55
CA GLY A 142 25.22 -9.39 -7.23
C GLY A 142 24.73 -8.08 -6.61
N LEU A 143 25.55 -7.02 -6.70
CA LEU A 143 25.18 -5.67 -6.28
C LEU A 143 23.99 -5.12 -7.11
N PHE A 144 24.04 -5.26 -8.43
CA PHE A 144 22.95 -4.86 -9.33
C PHE A 144 21.63 -5.53 -8.93
N CYS A 145 21.63 -6.82 -8.60
CA CYS A 145 20.43 -7.55 -8.20
C CYS A 145 19.79 -7.00 -6.91
N TYR A 146 20.57 -6.39 -6.02
CA TYR A 146 20.05 -5.81 -4.78
C TYR A 146 19.64 -4.34 -4.93
N TYR A 147 20.45 -3.51 -5.59
CA TYR A 147 20.29 -2.06 -5.58
C TYR A 147 19.71 -1.47 -6.86
N LEU A 148 19.98 -2.06 -8.03
CA LEU A 148 19.83 -1.41 -9.33
C LEU A 148 18.84 -2.11 -10.28
N SER A 149 18.30 -3.27 -9.91
CA SER A 149 17.42 -4.08 -10.77
C SER A 149 16.02 -3.48 -11.01
N SER A 150 15.73 -2.33 -10.39
CA SER A 150 14.49 -1.57 -10.64
C SER A 150 14.46 -1.00 -12.07
N PRO A 151 13.33 -1.08 -12.80
CA PRO A 151 13.18 -0.39 -14.06
C PRO A 151 13.33 1.14 -13.95
N PHE A 152 13.13 1.71 -12.77
CA PHE A 152 13.37 3.12 -12.50
C PHE A 152 14.87 3.49 -12.52
N SER A 153 15.78 2.53 -12.43
CA SER A 153 17.21 2.78 -12.62
C SER A 153 17.51 3.33 -14.02
N LEU A 154 16.78 2.87 -15.04
CA LEU A 154 16.89 3.44 -16.40
C LEU A 154 16.48 4.92 -16.43
N LEU A 155 15.52 5.32 -15.59
CA LEU A 155 15.10 6.71 -15.48
C LEU A 155 16.16 7.56 -14.76
N VAL A 156 16.84 7.00 -13.75
CA VAL A 156 17.99 7.66 -13.12
C VAL A 156 19.09 7.90 -14.16
N LEU A 157 19.48 6.88 -14.94
CA LEU A 157 20.48 7.01 -16.00
C LEU A 157 20.08 8.04 -17.06
N LEU A 158 18.79 8.12 -17.39
CA LEU A 158 18.28 9.15 -18.32
C LEU A 158 18.45 10.56 -17.74
N PHE A 159 18.14 10.75 -16.46
CA PHE A 159 18.24 12.05 -15.80
C PHE A 159 19.71 12.46 -15.58
N MET A 160 20.61 11.51 -15.36
CA MET A 160 22.06 11.77 -15.25
C MET A 160 22.66 12.44 -16.51
N LYS A 161 21.97 12.39 -17.65
CA LYS A 161 22.38 13.15 -18.85
C LYS A 161 22.17 14.66 -18.73
N PHE A 162 21.38 15.13 -17.78
CA PHE A 162 20.95 16.52 -17.65
C PHE A 162 21.24 17.12 -16.27
N MET A 163 21.53 16.29 -15.27
CA MET A 163 21.75 16.69 -13.88
C MET A 163 22.73 15.73 -13.18
N TYR A 164 23.25 16.14 -12.02
CA TYR A 164 24.11 15.26 -11.22
C TYR A 164 23.35 14.04 -10.71
N VAL A 165 24.09 12.97 -10.42
CA VAL A 165 23.51 11.67 -10.04
C VAL A 165 22.63 11.74 -8.78
N ASN A 166 23.06 12.52 -7.78
CA ASN A 166 22.28 12.73 -6.55
C ASN A 166 20.93 13.40 -6.83
N ASP A 167 20.89 14.37 -7.74
CA ASP A 167 19.66 15.06 -8.15
C ASP A 167 18.77 14.14 -8.98
N ALA A 168 19.36 13.34 -9.88
CA ALA A 168 18.67 12.34 -10.67
C ALA A 168 17.98 11.28 -9.79
N VAL A 169 18.67 10.77 -8.77
CA VAL A 169 18.11 9.84 -7.80
C VAL A 169 16.98 10.50 -7.00
N THR A 170 17.19 11.75 -6.54
CA THR A 170 16.16 12.51 -5.80
C THR A 170 14.89 12.71 -6.65
N ALA A 171 15.02 13.05 -7.93
CA ALA A 171 13.90 13.18 -8.83
C ALA A 171 13.12 11.87 -8.99
N VAL A 172 13.82 10.74 -9.10
CA VAL A 172 13.19 9.40 -9.17
C VAL A 172 12.52 9.03 -7.85
N ILE A 173 13.08 9.39 -6.70
CA ILE A 173 12.45 9.22 -5.40
C ILE A 173 11.10 9.94 -5.36
N LEU A 174 11.02 11.20 -5.79
CA LEU A 174 9.76 11.97 -5.84
C LEU A 174 8.71 11.29 -6.72
N ILE A 175 9.12 10.77 -7.88
CA ILE A 175 8.23 10.00 -8.76
C ILE A 175 7.70 8.74 -8.03
N LYS A 176 8.56 7.96 -7.39
CA LYS A 176 8.18 6.75 -6.67
C LYS A 176 7.26 7.05 -5.48
N VAL A 177 7.50 8.13 -4.73
CA VAL A 177 6.62 8.61 -3.65
C VAL A 177 5.21 8.90 -4.17
N GLY A 178 5.10 9.66 -5.27
CA GLY A 178 3.82 9.90 -5.93
C GLY A 178 3.12 8.61 -6.37
N LEU A 179 3.87 7.65 -6.92
CA LEU A 179 3.34 6.35 -7.35
C LEU A 179 2.93 5.46 -6.17
N CYS A 180 3.58 5.52 -5.01
CA CYS A 180 3.14 4.86 -3.78
C CYS A 180 1.73 5.33 -3.38
N SER A 181 1.50 6.65 -3.41
CA SER A 181 0.18 7.22 -3.16
C SER A 181 -0.86 6.75 -4.17
N VAL A 182 -0.54 6.80 -5.47
CA VAL A 182 -1.43 6.34 -6.54
C VAL A 182 -1.79 4.87 -6.38
N SER A 183 -0.87 4.02 -6.00
CA SER A 183 -1.12 2.58 -5.85
C SER A 183 -2.14 2.29 -4.75
N MET A 184 -2.02 2.95 -3.59
CA MET A 184 -2.99 2.81 -2.50
C MET A 184 -4.33 3.48 -2.82
N ALA A 185 -4.32 4.64 -3.50
CA ALA A 185 -5.54 5.27 -4.01
C ALA A 185 -6.25 4.39 -5.04
N TRP A 186 -5.51 3.70 -5.89
CA TRP A 186 -6.05 2.74 -6.85
C TRP A 186 -6.65 1.52 -6.16
N TYR A 187 -5.97 0.94 -5.16
CA TYR A 187 -6.48 -0.18 -4.37
C TYR A 187 -7.81 0.17 -3.70
N SER A 188 -7.87 1.29 -2.98
CA SER A 188 -9.08 1.77 -2.31
C SER A 188 -10.20 2.12 -3.30
N GLY A 189 -9.86 2.73 -4.44
CA GLY A 189 -10.79 3.03 -5.53
C GLY A 189 -11.35 1.80 -6.23
N LYS A 190 -10.64 0.67 -6.26
CA LYS A 190 -11.17 -0.62 -6.72
C LYS A 190 -12.21 -1.19 -5.76
N LYS A 191 -12.04 -0.98 -4.46
CA LYS A 191 -13.00 -1.41 -3.44
C LYS A 191 -14.22 -0.49 -3.37
N TYR A 192 -14.01 0.82 -3.43
CA TYR A 192 -15.05 1.85 -3.26
C TYR A 192 -14.97 2.91 -4.38
N PRO A 193 -15.46 2.60 -5.59
CA PRO A 193 -15.27 3.45 -6.79
C PRO A 193 -15.88 4.85 -6.71
N ASP A 194 -16.90 5.03 -5.86
CA ASP A 194 -17.64 6.30 -5.74
C ASP A 194 -17.07 7.22 -4.64
N ARG A 195 -15.90 6.87 -4.04
CA ARG A 195 -15.31 7.57 -2.90
C ARG A 195 -13.93 8.12 -3.23
N GLY A 196 -13.87 9.06 -4.17
CA GLY A 196 -12.61 9.65 -4.63
C GLY A 196 -11.82 10.37 -3.53
N SER A 197 -12.47 11.13 -2.64
CA SER A 197 -11.82 11.80 -1.50
C SER A 197 -11.14 10.80 -0.56
N MET A 198 -11.81 9.70 -0.23
CA MET A 198 -11.22 8.62 0.56
C MET A 198 -10.00 8.00 -0.14
N ALA A 199 -10.08 7.80 -1.46
CA ALA A 199 -8.97 7.22 -2.21
C ALA A 199 -7.73 8.13 -2.19
N VAL A 200 -7.90 9.44 -2.38
CA VAL A 200 -6.82 10.43 -2.28
C VAL A 200 -6.22 10.43 -0.87
N SER A 201 -7.07 10.54 0.18
CA SER A 201 -6.60 10.58 1.57
C SER A 201 -5.77 9.35 1.94
N LEU A 202 -6.29 8.14 1.66
CA LEU A 202 -5.56 6.89 1.97
C LEU A 202 -4.26 6.76 1.15
N GLY A 203 -4.25 7.24 -0.10
CA GLY A 203 -3.04 7.31 -0.90
C GLY A 203 -1.99 8.21 -0.27
N CYS A 204 -2.38 9.43 0.11
CA CYS A 204 -1.47 10.39 0.74
C CYS A 204 -0.97 9.90 2.11
N MET A 205 -1.85 9.33 2.95
CA MET A 205 -1.48 8.72 4.22
C MET A 205 -0.43 7.60 4.04
N TYR A 206 -0.53 6.83 2.96
CA TYR A 206 0.44 5.78 2.65
C TYR A 206 1.80 6.35 2.24
N ALA A 207 1.80 7.31 1.33
CA ALA A 207 3.03 7.93 0.82
C ALA A 207 3.71 8.89 1.80
N LEU A 208 2.96 9.45 2.74
CA LEU A 208 3.46 10.35 3.81
C LEU A 208 3.53 9.63 5.16
N SER A 209 3.56 8.29 5.18
CA SER A 209 3.80 7.54 6.41
C SER A 209 5.23 7.71 6.90
N ASN A 210 5.44 7.66 8.23
CA ASN A 210 6.76 7.80 8.83
C ASN A 210 7.79 6.82 8.28
N PHE A 211 7.36 5.61 7.91
CA PHE A 211 8.27 4.66 7.28
C PHE A 211 8.83 5.20 5.97
N LEU A 212 7.96 5.73 5.11
CA LEU A 212 8.40 6.27 3.83
C LEU A 212 9.17 7.58 4.01
N MET A 213 8.73 8.44 4.92
CA MET A 213 9.39 9.71 5.24
C MET A 213 10.80 9.51 5.82
N GLY A 214 11.00 8.51 6.68
CA GLY A 214 12.30 8.18 7.25
C GLY A 214 13.25 7.48 6.27
N TYR A 215 12.70 6.69 5.33
CA TYR A 215 13.51 5.79 4.50
C TYR A 215 13.38 6.02 2.99
N TYR A 216 12.90 7.19 2.55
CA TYR A 216 12.75 7.50 1.11
C TYR A 216 14.09 7.43 0.35
N SER A 217 15.21 7.71 1.01
CA SER A 217 16.55 7.62 0.41
C SER A 217 16.93 6.18 -0.01
N ASN A 218 16.31 5.15 0.58
CA ASN A 218 16.46 3.76 0.15
C ASN A 218 15.64 3.50 -1.11
N VAL A 219 16.05 4.10 -2.23
CA VAL A 219 15.29 4.15 -3.48
C VAL A 219 14.84 2.77 -3.99
N MET A 220 15.62 1.69 -3.72
CA MET A 220 15.32 0.31 -4.11
C MET A 220 14.18 -0.32 -3.29
N TRP A 221 13.85 0.23 -2.10
CA TRP A 221 12.73 -0.28 -1.31
C TRP A 221 11.38 0.22 -1.81
N LEU A 222 11.37 1.41 -2.42
CA LEU A 222 10.14 2.09 -2.84
C LEU A 222 9.36 1.30 -3.89
N ASP A 223 10.02 0.47 -4.71
CA ASP A 223 9.34 -0.39 -5.69
C ASP A 223 8.39 -1.39 -5.01
N CYS A 224 8.87 -2.08 -3.98
CA CYS A 224 8.07 -3.04 -3.23
C CYS A 224 6.96 -2.36 -2.42
N ILE A 225 7.23 -1.17 -1.85
CA ILE A 225 6.22 -0.37 -1.15
C ILE A 225 5.12 0.04 -2.14
N MET A 226 5.49 0.55 -3.32
CA MET A 226 4.56 0.93 -4.38
C MET A 226 3.72 -0.26 -4.86
N LEU A 227 4.31 -1.45 -4.99
CA LEU A 227 3.63 -2.63 -5.51
C LEU A 227 2.78 -3.36 -4.46
N LEU A 228 2.97 -3.15 -3.15
CA LEU A 228 2.25 -3.84 -2.09
C LEU A 228 0.71 -3.71 -2.18
N PRO A 229 0.11 -2.52 -2.36
CA PRO A 229 -1.35 -2.41 -2.52
C PRO A 229 -1.87 -3.14 -3.77
N VAL A 230 -1.08 -3.14 -4.85
CA VAL A 230 -1.41 -3.83 -6.11
C VAL A 230 -1.34 -5.34 -5.91
N LEU A 231 -0.31 -5.81 -5.22
CA LEU A 231 -0.13 -7.23 -4.86
C LEU A 231 -1.31 -7.72 -4.01
N ALA A 232 -1.69 -6.98 -2.98
CA ALA A 232 -2.82 -7.32 -2.11
C ALA A 232 -4.13 -7.44 -2.91
N TYR A 233 -4.39 -6.52 -3.83
CA TYR A 233 -5.54 -6.61 -4.72
C TYR A 233 -5.53 -7.89 -5.56
N PHE A 234 -4.39 -8.28 -6.13
CA PHE A 234 -4.32 -9.49 -6.94
C PHE A 234 -4.34 -10.77 -6.12
N ILE A 235 -3.89 -10.77 -4.87
CA ILE A 235 -4.13 -11.86 -3.92
C ILE A 235 -5.64 -12.01 -3.66
N GLU A 236 -6.35 -10.91 -3.41
CA GLU A 236 -7.82 -10.93 -3.27
C GLU A 236 -8.47 -11.48 -4.56
N GLN A 237 -8.04 -11.03 -5.76
CA GLN A 237 -8.55 -11.55 -7.03
C GLN A 237 -8.31 -13.07 -7.19
N LEU A 238 -7.15 -13.56 -6.79
CA LEU A 238 -6.83 -14.99 -6.82
C LEU A 238 -7.80 -15.77 -5.92
N VAL A 239 -8.02 -15.31 -4.69
CA VAL A 239 -8.88 -15.97 -3.71
C VAL A 239 -10.35 -15.91 -4.12
N TYR A 240 -10.87 -14.71 -4.53
CA TYR A 240 -12.29 -14.51 -4.81
C TYR A 240 -12.72 -14.95 -6.21
N THR A 241 -11.83 -14.89 -7.20
CA THR A 241 -12.16 -15.16 -8.62
C THR A 241 -11.35 -16.27 -9.26
N GLY A 242 -10.31 -16.77 -8.59
CA GLY A 242 -9.38 -17.76 -9.13
C GLY A 242 -8.42 -17.22 -10.21
N LYS A 243 -8.34 -15.91 -10.42
CA LYS A 243 -7.44 -15.26 -11.38
C LYS A 243 -6.04 -15.12 -10.79
N TRP A 244 -5.10 -15.93 -11.22
CA TRP A 244 -3.77 -16.06 -10.64
C TRP A 244 -2.67 -15.22 -11.33
N TYR A 245 -2.84 -14.89 -12.63
CA TYR A 245 -1.80 -14.27 -13.45
C TYR A 245 -1.34 -12.89 -12.93
N GLY A 246 -2.28 -12.06 -12.44
CA GLY A 246 -1.93 -10.75 -11.89
C GLY A 246 -1.09 -10.85 -10.62
N TYR A 247 -1.41 -11.81 -9.75
CA TYR A 247 -0.61 -12.11 -8.56
C TYR A 247 0.80 -12.58 -8.95
N CYS A 248 0.89 -13.53 -9.89
CA CYS A 248 2.16 -14.05 -10.38
C CYS A 248 3.07 -12.94 -10.93
N LEU A 249 2.53 -12.07 -11.79
CA LEU A 249 3.30 -10.99 -12.38
C LEU A 249 3.78 -9.98 -11.33
N VAL A 250 2.88 -9.51 -10.46
CA VAL A 250 3.22 -8.46 -9.48
C VAL A 250 4.20 -8.97 -8.44
N LEU A 251 4.03 -10.19 -7.93
CA LEU A 251 5.00 -10.79 -7.00
C LEU A 251 6.35 -11.01 -7.69
N GLY A 252 6.35 -11.47 -8.95
CA GLY A 252 7.57 -11.60 -9.74
C GLY A 252 8.31 -10.27 -9.89
N CYS A 253 7.59 -9.17 -10.17
CA CYS A 253 8.17 -7.82 -10.20
C CYS A 253 8.74 -7.41 -8.85
N CYS A 254 8.06 -7.70 -7.73
CA CYS A 254 8.57 -7.39 -6.40
C CYS A 254 9.90 -8.09 -6.11
N ILE A 255 10.00 -9.38 -6.43
CA ILE A 255 11.22 -10.17 -6.23
C ILE A 255 12.34 -9.69 -7.16
N LEU A 256 12.00 -9.39 -8.42
CA LEU A 256 12.94 -8.93 -9.44
C LEU A 256 13.58 -7.59 -9.07
N THR A 257 12.79 -6.63 -8.56
CA THR A 257 13.28 -5.28 -8.22
C THR A 257 14.04 -5.21 -6.91
N SER A 258 13.77 -6.11 -5.98
CA SER A 258 14.50 -6.25 -4.72
C SER A 258 14.16 -7.60 -4.08
N TYR A 259 15.06 -8.56 -4.18
CA TYR A 259 14.83 -9.89 -3.61
C TYR A 259 14.65 -9.86 -2.08
N TYR A 260 15.29 -8.92 -1.38
CA TYR A 260 15.18 -8.77 0.07
C TYR A 260 13.79 -8.24 0.50
N MET A 261 13.34 -7.13 -0.08
CA MET A 261 11.98 -6.63 0.17
C MET A 261 10.93 -7.58 -0.41
N GLY A 262 11.25 -8.21 -1.55
CA GLY A 262 10.45 -9.27 -2.16
C GLY A 262 10.21 -10.45 -1.23
N PHE A 263 11.21 -10.87 -0.44
CA PHE A 263 11.03 -11.89 0.60
C PHE A 263 9.97 -11.50 1.63
N MET A 264 9.99 -10.25 2.12
CA MET A 264 8.97 -9.74 3.04
C MET A 264 7.57 -9.78 2.41
N LEU A 265 7.48 -9.48 1.11
CA LEU A 265 6.22 -9.56 0.37
C LEU A 265 5.79 -11.00 0.07
N CYS A 266 6.72 -11.97 -0.05
CA CYS A 266 6.39 -13.39 -0.12
C CYS A 266 5.73 -13.86 1.19
N THR A 267 6.32 -13.49 2.34
CA THR A 267 5.76 -13.79 3.66
C THR A 267 4.38 -13.15 3.84
N PHE A 268 4.25 -11.87 3.47
CA PHE A 268 2.96 -11.19 3.44
C PHE A 268 1.95 -11.91 2.55
N SER A 269 2.35 -12.29 1.34
CA SER A 269 1.45 -12.96 0.38
C SER A 269 0.89 -14.26 0.94
N ALA A 270 1.72 -15.07 1.60
CA ALA A 270 1.30 -16.32 2.21
C ALA A 270 0.27 -16.08 3.33
N LEU A 271 0.59 -15.18 4.27
CA LEU A 271 -0.28 -14.89 5.40
C LEU A 271 -1.58 -14.21 4.96
N TYR A 272 -1.49 -13.24 4.05
CA TYR A 272 -2.65 -12.51 3.54
C TYR A 272 -3.56 -13.40 2.69
N TYR A 273 -2.98 -14.30 1.89
CA TYR A 273 -3.72 -15.31 1.13
C TYR A 273 -4.49 -16.24 2.09
N LEU A 274 -3.83 -16.78 3.12
CA LEU A 274 -4.46 -17.68 4.08
C LEU A 274 -5.58 -16.98 4.87
N ALA A 275 -5.38 -15.72 5.28
CA ALA A 275 -6.40 -14.93 5.95
C ALA A 275 -7.64 -14.71 5.04
N ASN A 276 -7.46 -14.34 3.77
CA ASN A 276 -8.55 -14.18 2.82
C ASN A 276 -9.23 -15.52 2.49
N LEU A 277 -8.48 -16.61 2.40
CA LEU A 277 -9.03 -17.95 2.20
C LEU A 277 -9.92 -18.37 3.39
N ALA A 278 -9.50 -18.08 4.64
CA ALA A 278 -10.28 -18.34 5.84
C ALA A 278 -11.59 -17.55 5.86
N ILE A 279 -11.59 -16.32 5.36
CA ILE A 279 -12.80 -15.48 5.26
C ILE A 279 -13.83 -16.10 4.30
N ILE A 280 -13.40 -16.76 3.23
CA ILE A 280 -14.30 -17.40 2.23
C ILE A 280 -14.69 -18.82 2.60
N LYS A 281 -13.88 -19.53 3.38
CA LYS A 281 -14.02 -20.98 3.64
C LYS A 281 -15.42 -21.40 4.14
N SER A 282 -16.15 -20.51 4.80
CA SER A 282 -17.51 -20.82 5.30
C SER A 282 -18.51 -21.22 4.20
N ASP A 283 -18.26 -20.88 2.94
CA ASP A 283 -19.22 -21.01 1.85
C ASP A 283 -18.73 -21.91 0.69
N GLN A 284 -17.54 -22.55 0.79
CA GLN A 284 -16.94 -23.29 -0.32
C GLN A 284 -16.66 -24.77 -0.01
N ARG A 285 -16.74 -25.62 -1.08
CA ARG A 285 -16.40 -27.03 -1.01
C ARG A 285 -14.89 -27.25 -0.88
N PRO A 286 -14.43 -28.31 -0.16
CA PRO A 286 -12.99 -28.62 0.02
C PRO A 286 -12.19 -28.69 -1.28
N GLU A 287 -12.75 -29.24 -2.35
CA GLU A 287 -12.11 -29.33 -3.66
C GLU A 287 -11.73 -27.97 -4.27
N LYS A 288 -12.60 -26.95 -4.07
CA LYS A 288 -12.30 -25.58 -4.51
C LYS A 288 -11.19 -24.94 -3.71
N ILE A 289 -11.07 -25.29 -2.43
CA ILE A 289 -10.01 -24.80 -1.54
C ILE A 289 -8.67 -25.37 -1.99
N LEU A 290 -8.58 -26.69 -2.23
CA LEU A 290 -7.35 -27.33 -2.71
C LEU A 290 -6.91 -26.74 -4.06
N HIS A 291 -7.85 -26.57 -4.99
CA HIS A 291 -7.54 -25.96 -6.29
C HIS A 291 -7.03 -24.50 -6.16
N SER A 292 -7.57 -23.73 -5.23
CA SER A 292 -7.07 -22.37 -4.92
C SER A 292 -5.66 -22.41 -4.34
N LEU A 293 -5.37 -23.33 -3.42
CA LEU A 293 -4.03 -23.54 -2.83
C LEU A 293 -3.00 -23.92 -3.90
N LEU A 294 -3.35 -24.85 -4.80
CA LEU A 294 -2.47 -25.25 -5.90
C LEU A 294 -2.20 -24.09 -6.86
N LYS A 295 -3.19 -23.24 -7.15
CA LYS A 295 -2.99 -22.03 -7.95
C LYS A 295 -2.09 -21.04 -7.25
N PHE A 296 -2.28 -20.82 -5.95
CA PHE A 296 -1.42 -19.94 -5.15
C PHE A 296 0.03 -20.43 -5.16
N ALA A 297 0.25 -21.70 -4.81
CA ALA A 297 1.59 -22.30 -4.80
C ALA A 297 2.26 -22.26 -6.19
N GLY A 298 1.55 -22.69 -7.23
CA GLY A 298 2.07 -22.71 -8.60
C GLY A 298 2.39 -21.31 -9.12
N SER A 299 1.53 -20.32 -8.84
CA SER A 299 1.80 -18.93 -9.24
C SER A 299 2.92 -18.27 -8.43
N SER A 300 3.12 -18.65 -7.15
CA SER A 300 4.26 -18.18 -6.34
C SER A 300 5.58 -18.74 -6.88
N ILE A 301 5.62 -20.02 -7.24
CA ILE A 301 6.79 -20.65 -7.89
C ILE A 301 7.08 -19.96 -9.23
N ALA A 302 6.05 -19.75 -10.05
CA ALA A 302 6.19 -19.06 -11.33
C ALA A 302 6.72 -17.63 -11.17
N SER A 303 6.31 -16.92 -10.10
CA SER A 303 6.86 -15.59 -9.76
C SER A 303 8.35 -15.64 -9.46
N ALA A 304 8.79 -16.63 -8.67
CA ALA A 304 10.21 -16.82 -8.37
C ALA A 304 11.01 -17.18 -9.62
N CYS A 305 10.45 -18.01 -10.51
CA CYS A 305 11.07 -18.34 -11.81
C CYS A 305 11.19 -17.09 -12.71
N LEU A 306 10.17 -16.24 -12.77
CA LEU A 306 10.23 -14.98 -13.53
C LEU A 306 11.31 -14.04 -13.02
N ALA A 307 11.54 -14.02 -11.70
CA ALA A 307 12.58 -13.20 -11.06
C ALA A 307 13.93 -13.94 -10.97
N GLY A 308 14.06 -15.16 -11.50
CA GLY A 308 15.24 -16.01 -11.36
C GLY A 308 16.55 -15.36 -11.83
N ILE A 309 16.46 -14.45 -12.82
CA ILE A 309 17.58 -13.69 -13.33
C ILE A 309 18.25 -12.77 -12.26
N THR A 310 17.50 -12.25 -11.30
CA THR A 310 18.04 -11.44 -10.19
C THR A 310 18.09 -12.24 -8.89
N LEU A 311 17.13 -13.14 -8.65
CA LEU A 311 17.00 -13.88 -7.42
C LEU A 311 18.18 -14.86 -7.22
N ILE A 312 18.51 -15.66 -8.23
CA ILE A 312 19.55 -16.69 -8.11
C ILE A 312 20.93 -16.05 -7.90
N PRO A 313 21.38 -15.09 -8.75
CA PRO A 313 22.66 -14.42 -8.53
C PRO A 313 22.70 -13.64 -7.21
N GLY A 314 21.58 -13.01 -6.82
CA GLY A 314 21.46 -12.31 -5.54
C GLY A 314 21.68 -13.25 -4.34
N ILE A 315 21.06 -14.44 -4.33
CA ILE A 315 21.28 -15.46 -3.29
C ILE A 315 22.75 -15.90 -3.26
N VAL A 316 23.34 -16.17 -4.42
CA VAL A 316 24.75 -16.57 -4.51
C VAL A 316 25.68 -15.47 -4.00
N ALA A 317 25.41 -14.19 -4.36
CA ALA A 317 26.19 -13.07 -3.88
C ALA A 317 26.12 -12.93 -2.36
N VAL A 318 24.91 -12.96 -1.78
CA VAL A 318 24.70 -12.86 -0.31
C VAL A 318 25.36 -14.01 0.42
N SER A 319 25.29 -15.25 -0.11
CA SER A 319 25.92 -16.42 0.53
C SER A 319 27.44 -16.32 0.69
N ARG A 320 28.09 -15.38 -0.02
CA ARG A 320 29.53 -15.12 0.03
C ARG A 320 29.90 -13.92 0.91
N THR A 321 28.91 -13.28 1.55
CA THR A 321 29.13 -12.12 2.42
C THR A 321 29.11 -12.52 3.89
N ALA A 322 29.74 -11.70 4.75
CA ALA A 322 29.70 -11.86 6.21
C ALA A 322 28.25 -11.92 6.77
N ALA A 323 27.29 -11.33 6.05
CA ALA A 323 25.88 -11.42 6.41
C ALA A 323 25.33 -12.86 6.47
N ALA A 324 25.92 -13.78 5.70
CA ALA A 324 25.52 -15.20 5.72
C ALA A 324 26.03 -15.94 6.98
N GLU A 325 27.13 -15.48 7.59
CA GLU A 325 27.74 -16.09 8.77
C GLU A 325 26.97 -15.77 10.05
N GLU A 326 26.28 -14.63 10.12
CA GLU A 326 25.49 -14.19 11.27
C GLU A 326 24.06 -14.75 11.30
N ALA A 327 23.68 -15.56 10.33
CA ALA A 327 22.34 -16.11 10.23
C ALA A 327 22.03 -17.06 11.41
N GLY A 328 20.97 -16.77 12.16
CA GLY A 328 20.36 -17.72 13.09
C GLY A 328 20.84 -17.68 14.55
N THR A 329 21.67 -16.73 14.98
CA THR A 329 22.05 -16.60 16.37
C THR A 329 21.04 -15.78 17.19
N GLY A 330 20.54 -16.34 18.31
CA GLY A 330 19.75 -15.60 19.30
C GLY A 330 18.24 -15.53 19.04
N LEU A 331 17.57 -16.68 18.85
CA LEU A 331 16.12 -16.76 18.63
C LEU A 331 15.28 -16.33 19.85
N ALA A 332 15.83 -16.40 21.06
CA ALA A 332 15.11 -16.05 22.29
C ALA A 332 15.35 -14.58 22.68
N GLY A 333 14.28 -13.85 22.94
CA GLY A 333 14.37 -12.48 23.44
C GLY A 333 13.17 -11.61 23.07
N VAL A 334 13.11 -10.48 23.75
CA VAL A 334 12.17 -9.40 23.52
C VAL A 334 12.95 -8.19 23.02
N TYR A 335 12.44 -7.51 22.05
CA TYR A 335 13.09 -6.43 21.32
C TYR A 335 12.31 -5.13 21.47
N GLY A 336 12.95 -4.10 22.02
CA GLY A 336 12.34 -2.78 22.20
C GLY A 336 11.26 -2.67 23.28
N ASP A 337 10.71 -1.49 23.42
CA ASP A 337 9.63 -1.16 24.35
C ASP A 337 8.29 -1.12 23.62
N ILE A 338 7.37 -1.99 24.03
CA ILE A 338 6.03 -2.11 23.42
C ILE A 338 5.23 -0.81 23.49
N TRP A 339 5.37 -0.05 24.57
CA TRP A 339 4.62 1.21 24.72
C TRP A 339 5.15 2.31 23.79
N LYS A 340 6.47 2.38 23.62
CA LYS A 340 7.10 3.28 22.65
C LYS A 340 6.71 2.89 21.21
N GLN A 341 6.67 1.59 20.92
CA GLN A 341 6.25 1.09 19.59
C GLN A 341 4.77 1.39 19.31
N LEU A 342 3.88 1.28 20.32
CA LEU A 342 2.49 1.71 20.20
C LEU A 342 2.37 3.22 20.08
N GLY A 343 3.18 3.99 20.83
CA GLY A 343 3.25 5.44 20.74
C GLY A 343 3.68 5.95 19.36
N ALA A 344 4.41 5.14 18.59
CA ALA A 344 4.78 5.46 17.20
C ALA A 344 3.58 5.52 16.22
N LEU A 345 2.35 5.21 16.67
CA LEU A 345 1.12 5.39 15.90
C LEU A 345 0.48 6.77 16.08
N MET A 346 0.96 7.58 17.05
CA MET A 346 0.38 8.89 17.36
C MET A 346 1.04 10.00 16.54
N GLU A 347 0.34 11.15 16.45
CA GLU A 347 0.92 12.39 15.95
C GLU A 347 2.14 12.77 16.80
N ASP A 348 2.97 13.65 16.31
CA ASP A 348 4.25 14.01 16.91
C ASP A 348 5.30 12.87 17.00
N SER A 349 4.98 11.69 16.49
CA SER A 349 5.97 10.64 16.24
C SER A 349 6.70 10.95 14.95
N LEU A 350 7.74 11.81 15.03
CA LEU A 350 8.53 12.18 13.85
C LEU A 350 9.18 10.95 13.23
N SER A 351 9.33 10.99 11.92
CA SER A 351 10.09 9.96 11.20
C SER A 351 11.57 10.08 11.55
N PHE A 352 12.25 8.96 11.71
CA PHE A 352 13.68 8.94 11.98
C PHE A 352 14.42 8.04 10.99
N VAL A 353 15.60 8.49 10.58
CA VAL A 353 16.48 7.75 9.67
C VAL A 353 17.44 6.86 10.46
N LYS A 354 17.83 7.30 11.66
CA LYS A 354 18.80 6.58 12.50
C LYS A 354 18.25 5.21 12.90
N SER A 355 19.10 4.20 12.74
CA SER A 355 18.84 2.88 13.28
C SER A 355 18.80 2.96 14.81
N SER A 356 17.86 2.29 15.42
CA SER A 356 17.84 2.06 16.85
C SER A 356 18.12 0.59 17.12
N GLU A 357 19.09 0.32 17.98
CA GLU A 357 19.33 -1.03 18.51
C GLU A 357 18.21 -1.47 19.45
N GLN A 358 17.36 -0.54 19.89
CA GLN A 358 16.29 -0.74 20.86
C GLN A 358 14.92 -1.04 20.25
N GLY A 359 14.83 -1.25 18.93
CA GLY A 359 13.59 -1.68 18.27
C GLY A 359 12.58 -0.58 18.02
N ASP A 360 13.02 0.67 17.86
CA ASP A 360 12.16 1.77 17.43
C ASP A 360 11.58 1.51 16.04
N VAL A 361 10.40 2.06 15.77
CA VAL A 361 9.65 1.79 14.55
C VAL A 361 8.95 3.04 14.03
N ASN A 362 9.00 3.26 12.73
CA ASN A 362 8.28 4.33 12.04
C ASN A 362 6.90 3.83 11.61
N LEU A 363 5.83 4.10 12.38
CA LEU A 363 4.48 3.56 12.14
C LEU A 363 3.43 4.62 11.82
N TYR A 364 3.63 5.88 12.23
CA TYR A 364 2.62 6.90 12.01
C TYR A 364 2.26 7.03 10.52
N CYS A 365 0.97 7.07 10.25
CA CYS A 365 0.43 7.22 8.90
C CYS A 365 -0.90 7.99 8.91
N GLY A 366 -1.07 8.89 9.88
CA GLY A 366 -2.24 9.74 10.07
C GLY A 366 -3.17 9.28 11.19
N CYS A 367 -3.68 10.21 11.99
CA CYS A 367 -4.60 9.96 13.11
C CYS A 367 -5.89 9.25 12.67
N ALA A 368 -6.34 9.48 11.44
CA ALA A 368 -7.53 8.82 10.89
C ALA A 368 -7.45 7.29 10.95
N VAL A 369 -6.25 6.69 10.91
CA VAL A 369 -6.06 5.24 11.04
C VAL A 369 -6.56 4.75 12.39
N LEU A 370 -6.24 5.43 13.48
CA LEU A 370 -6.67 5.08 14.84
C LEU A 370 -8.20 5.14 14.95
N LEU A 371 -8.81 6.24 14.46
CA LEU A 371 -10.26 6.42 14.45
C LEU A 371 -10.97 5.29 13.71
N PHE A 372 -10.53 4.98 12.49
CA PHE A 372 -11.14 3.94 11.69
C PHE A 372 -10.81 2.52 12.19
N ALA A 373 -9.68 2.30 12.86
CA ALA A 373 -9.37 1.04 13.53
C ALA A 373 -10.39 0.73 14.63
N GLY A 374 -10.70 1.70 15.51
CA GLY A 374 -11.75 1.55 16.51
C GLY A 374 -13.13 1.25 15.89
N MET A 375 -13.47 2.00 14.83
CA MET A 375 -14.73 1.79 14.11
C MET A 375 -14.79 0.44 13.39
N TYR A 376 -13.68 -0.08 12.88
CA TYR A 376 -13.62 -1.35 12.16
C TYR A 376 -14.15 -2.52 13.00
N PHE A 377 -13.66 -2.64 14.22
CA PHE A 377 -14.03 -3.76 15.09
C PHE A 377 -15.47 -3.67 15.59
N LEU A 378 -16.02 -2.47 15.72
CA LEU A 378 -17.41 -2.24 16.17
C LEU A 378 -18.46 -2.22 15.03
N ASN A 379 -18.01 -2.19 13.77
CA ASN A 379 -18.89 -2.17 12.61
C ASN A 379 -19.51 -3.55 12.34
N LYS A 380 -20.84 -3.68 12.42
CA LYS A 380 -21.56 -4.94 12.15
C LYS A 380 -21.58 -5.36 10.68
N GLU A 381 -21.33 -4.44 9.76
CA GLU A 381 -21.24 -4.75 8.33
C GLU A 381 -19.93 -5.43 7.94
N ILE A 382 -18.97 -5.49 8.86
CA ILE A 382 -17.74 -6.24 8.71
C ILE A 382 -17.93 -7.58 9.42
N ARG A 383 -17.73 -8.66 8.70
CA ARG A 383 -17.93 -10.03 9.20
C ARG A 383 -16.95 -10.32 10.34
N THR A 384 -17.40 -11.07 11.35
CA THR A 384 -16.55 -11.42 12.52
C THR A 384 -15.27 -12.14 12.10
N VAL A 385 -15.35 -13.07 11.14
CA VAL A 385 -14.17 -13.77 10.62
C VAL A 385 -13.18 -12.80 9.96
N GLU A 386 -13.68 -11.80 9.23
CA GLU A 386 -12.84 -10.77 8.60
C GLU A 386 -12.12 -9.93 9.67
N LYS A 387 -12.81 -9.54 10.75
CA LYS A 387 -12.20 -8.85 11.89
C LYS A 387 -11.12 -9.68 12.57
N ILE A 388 -11.40 -10.96 12.82
CA ILE A 388 -10.45 -11.88 13.47
C ILE A 388 -9.20 -12.06 12.59
N MET A 389 -9.37 -12.33 11.30
CA MET A 389 -8.24 -12.55 10.39
C MET A 389 -7.41 -11.28 10.19
N THR A 390 -8.05 -10.13 10.02
CA THR A 390 -7.35 -8.84 9.91
C THR A 390 -6.64 -8.50 11.22
N GLY A 391 -7.31 -8.66 12.36
CA GLY A 391 -6.71 -8.45 13.68
C GLY A 391 -5.52 -9.37 13.92
N ALA A 392 -5.62 -10.64 13.55
CA ALA A 392 -4.50 -11.60 13.66
C ALA A 392 -3.29 -11.17 12.82
N LEU A 393 -3.49 -10.69 11.60
CA LEU A 393 -2.41 -10.16 10.76
C LEU A 393 -1.76 -8.92 11.39
N VAL A 394 -2.56 -7.97 11.89
CA VAL A 394 -2.06 -6.76 12.56
C VAL A 394 -1.25 -7.14 13.80
N ILE A 395 -1.77 -8.04 14.63
CA ILE A 395 -1.07 -8.52 15.84
C ILE A 395 0.21 -9.26 15.47
N PHE A 396 0.20 -10.09 14.43
CA PHE A 396 1.38 -10.85 13.99
C PHE A 396 2.53 -9.91 13.57
N TYR A 397 2.24 -8.92 12.70
CA TYR A 397 3.26 -7.96 12.26
C TYR A 397 3.71 -7.04 13.39
N PHE A 398 2.79 -6.61 14.26
CA PHE A 398 3.15 -5.84 15.45
C PHE A 398 4.04 -6.64 16.42
N ALA A 399 3.70 -7.90 16.68
CA ALA A 399 4.51 -8.80 17.50
C ALA A 399 5.91 -9.02 16.90
N GLY A 400 6.05 -8.95 15.56
CA GLY A 400 7.33 -9.00 14.87
C GLY A 400 8.29 -7.87 15.27
N PHE A 401 7.78 -6.72 15.71
CA PHE A 401 8.63 -5.65 16.22
C PHE A 401 9.19 -5.93 17.62
N HIS A 402 8.54 -6.81 18.37
CA HIS A 402 8.86 -7.05 19.77
C HIS A 402 9.49 -8.43 20.02
N ILE A 403 9.12 -9.44 19.26
CA ILE A 403 9.58 -10.82 19.44
C ILE A 403 10.73 -11.10 18.48
N THR A 404 11.94 -11.38 19.02
CA THR A 404 13.16 -11.58 18.21
C THR A 404 13.01 -12.66 17.15
N ALA A 405 12.41 -13.82 17.48
CA ALA A 405 12.20 -14.89 16.51
C ALA A 405 11.31 -14.47 15.32
N LEU A 406 10.24 -13.71 15.58
CA LEU A 406 9.38 -13.19 14.52
C LEU A 406 10.07 -12.09 13.70
N ASN A 407 10.86 -11.25 14.36
CA ASN A 407 11.65 -10.21 13.69
C ASN A 407 12.63 -10.85 12.70
N LEU A 408 13.39 -11.85 13.14
CA LEU A 408 14.31 -12.62 12.29
C LEU A 408 13.57 -13.32 11.13
N LEU A 409 12.44 -13.96 11.40
CA LEU A 409 11.62 -14.61 10.38
C LEU A 409 11.21 -13.61 9.29
N LEU A 410 10.76 -12.41 9.68
CA LEU A 410 10.31 -11.37 8.77
C LEU A 410 11.46 -10.71 7.99
N HIS A 411 12.71 -10.82 8.49
CA HIS A 411 13.94 -10.37 7.81
C HIS A 411 14.69 -11.49 7.08
N GLY A 412 14.07 -12.65 6.82
CA GLY A 412 14.70 -13.76 6.11
C GLY A 412 15.72 -14.53 6.95
N MET A 413 15.46 -14.67 8.25
CA MET A 413 16.32 -15.31 9.24
C MET A 413 17.68 -14.62 9.42
N HIS A 414 17.77 -13.34 9.01
CA HIS A 414 18.96 -12.52 9.13
C HIS A 414 18.71 -11.36 10.11
N LYS A 415 19.68 -11.09 11.00
CA LYS A 415 19.62 -9.92 11.90
C LYS A 415 19.92 -8.65 11.08
N PRO A 416 18.97 -7.72 10.95
CA PRO A 416 19.21 -6.50 10.20
C PRO A 416 20.26 -5.64 10.93
N VAL A 417 21.32 -5.27 10.23
CA VAL A 417 22.29 -4.29 10.71
C VAL A 417 21.80 -2.90 10.31
N GLY A 418 21.85 -1.96 11.22
CA GLY A 418 21.51 -0.57 10.98
C GLY A 418 20.02 -0.28 11.13
N ILE A 419 19.16 -0.61 10.18
CA ILE A 419 17.73 -0.26 10.17
C ILE A 419 16.90 -1.46 10.59
N PRO A 420 16.37 -1.52 11.83
CA PRO A 420 15.47 -2.58 12.26
C PRO A 420 14.06 -2.39 11.67
N ASN A 421 13.23 -3.42 11.79
CA ASN A 421 11.80 -3.35 11.50
C ASN A 421 11.44 -2.90 10.07
N ARG A 422 12.27 -3.31 9.07
CA ARG A 422 12.10 -2.95 7.66
C ARG A 422 10.77 -3.37 7.06
N PHE A 423 10.05 -4.29 7.69
CA PHE A 423 8.72 -4.76 7.28
C PHE A 423 7.55 -3.88 7.80
N ALA A 424 7.82 -2.77 8.51
CA ALA A 424 6.79 -1.90 9.10
C ALA A 424 5.80 -1.34 8.07
N PHE A 425 6.24 -1.11 6.82
CA PHE A 425 5.35 -0.68 5.73
C PHE A 425 4.20 -1.66 5.44
N ILE A 426 4.37 -2.94 5.76
CA ILE A 426 3.31 -3.96 5.63
C ILE A 426 2.22 -3.73 6.68
N LEU A 427 2.60 -3.44 7.92
CA LEU A 427 1.64 -3.11 8.97
C LEU A 427 0.89 -1.80 8.65
N ILE A 428 1.58 -0.78 8.16
CA ILE A 428 0.97 0.48 7.69
C ILE A 428 -0.08 0.19 6.61
N PHE A 429 0.26 -0.61 5.61
CA PHE A 429 -0.69 -1.02 4.58
C PHE A 429 -1.92 -1.75 5.18
N LEU A 430 -1.74 -2.68 6.12
CA LEU A 430 -2.83 -3.41 6.76
C LEU A 430 -3.76 -2.47 7.55
N LEU A 431 -3.20 -1.50 8.27
CA LEU A 431 -3.96 -0.48 9.00
C LEU A 431 -4.77 0.42 8.04
N LEU A 432 -4.16 0.86 6.93
CA LEU A 432 -4.84 1.66 5.91
C LEU A 432 -5.91 0.84 5.16
N ARG A 433 -5.66 -0.44 4.89
CA ARG A 433 -6.68 -1.36 4.34
C ARG A 433 -7.87 -1.49 5.28
N MET A 434 -7.61 -1.66 6.58
CA MET A 434 -8.64 -1.72 7.60
C MET A 434 -9.45 -0.42 7.67
N SER A 435 -8.76 0.73 7.59
CA SER A 435 -9.37 2.06 7.55
C SER A 435 -10.22 2.26 6.28
N CYS A 436 -9.78 1.74 5.15
CA CYS A 436 -10.54 1.75 3.89
C CYS A 436 -11.89 1.02 4.05
N ASP A 437 -11.88 -0.17 4.65
CA ASP A 437 -13.10 -0.96 4.87
C ASP A 437 -14.01 -0.32 5.93
N ALA A 438 -13.46 0.25 6.99
CA ALA A 438 -14.21 0.97 8.02
C ALA A 438 -14.87 2.23 7.46
N TRP A 439 -14.10 3.10 6.79
CA TRP A 439 -14.63 4.32 6.17
C TRP A 439 -15.66 4.00 5.09
N GLY A 440 -15.38 3.01 4.24
CA GLY A 440 -16.29 2.56 3.19
C GLY A 440 -17.65 2.11 3.69
N LYS A 441 -17.75 1.62 4.94
CA LYS A 441 -18.97 1.07 5.56
C LYS A 441 -19.50 1.90 6.75
N THR A 442 -18.97 3.10 6.99
CA THR A 442 -19.30 3.94 8.15
C THR A 442 -20.78 4.30 8.22
N GLU A 443 -21.44 4.45 7.07
CA GLU A 443 -22.85 4.85 6.94
C GLU A 443 -23.84 3.94 7.67
N LYS A 444 -23.45 2.71 7.94
CA LYS A 444 -24.28 1.69 8.55
C LYS A 444 -23.96 1.45 10.02
N VAL A 445 -23.05 2.25 10.58
CA VAL A 445 -22.67 2.16 11.99
C VAL A 445 -23.63 3.02 12.81
N SER A 446 -24.21 2.46 13.87
CA SER A 446 -25.09 3.22 14.78
C SER A 446 -24.27 4.24 15.58
N GLU A 447 -24.89 5.38 15.92
CA GLU A 447 -24.25 6.44 16.69
C GLU A 447 -23.60 5.94 17.98
N LYS A 448 -24.30 5.09 18.76
CA LYS A 448 -23.76 4.50 19.99
C LYS A 448 -22.43 3.76 19.76
N ARG A 449 -22.27 3.10 18.61
CA ARG A 449 -21.01 2.39 18.28
C ARG A 449 -19.95 3.34 17.77
N LEU A 450 -20.35 4.39 17.05
CA LEU A 450 -19.40 5.44 16.67
C LEU A 450 -18.77 6.07 17.90
N PHE A 451 -19.58 6.47 18.88
CA PHE A 451 -19.10 7.01 20.15
C PHE A 451 -18.29 6.00 20.95
N ALA A 452 -18.72 4.73 21.03
CA ALA A 452 -17.96 3.69 21.72
C ALA A 452 -16.59 3.44 21.06
N GLY A 453 -16.52 3.44 19.71
CA GLY A 453 -15.27 3.31 18.97
C GLY A 453 -14.33 4.48 19.19
N PHE A 454 -14.86 5.68 19.14
CA PHE A 454 -14.10 6.90 19.44
C PHE A 454 -13.56 6.88 20.87
N ALA A 455 -14.42 6.66 21.87
CA ALA A 455 -14.01 6.60 23.27
C ALA A 455 -12.93 5.52 23.52
N ALA A 456 -13.05 4.36 22.87
CA ALA A 456 -12.04 3.31 22.99
C ALA A 456 -10.69 3.75 22.41
N VAL A 457 -10.68 4.51 21.32
CA VAL A 457 -9.45 5.06 20.71
C VAL A 457 -8.85 6.15 21.60
N GLU A 458 -9.66 7.08 22.14
CA GLU A 458 -9.18 8.12 23.07
C GLU A 458 -8.54 7.49 24.32
N ILE A 459 -9.21 6.50 24.94
CA ILE A 459 -8.65 5.77 26.08
C ILE A 459 -7.33 5.07 25.69
N PHE A 460 -7.27 4.46 24.52
CA PHE A 460 -6.05 3.83 24.01
C PHE A 460 -4.92 4.85 23.87
N CYS A 461 -5.17 6.01 23.23
CA CYS A 461 -4.17 7.05 23.05
C CYS A 461 -3.69 7.59 24.42
N MET A 462 -4.61 7.84 25.35
CA MET A 462 -4.26 8.30 26.71
C MET A 462 -3.38 7.28 27.43
N VAL A 463 -3.75 6.00 27.45
CA VAL A 463 -2.98 4.95 28.14
C VAL A 463 -1.59 4.78 27.50
N VAL A 464 -1.53 4.73 26.19
CA VAL A 464 -0.27 4.56 25.46
C VAL A 464 0.62 5.79 25.66
N GLY A 465 0.07 7.01 25.56
CA GLY A 465 0.82 8.25 25.76
C GLY A 465 1.44 8.35 27.16
N ILE A 466 0.68 8.03 28.21
CA ILE A 466 1.19 8.00 29.58
C ILE A 466 2.31 6.95 29.72
N LYS A 467 2.13 5.75 29.16
CA LYS A 467 3.09 4.66 29.28
C LYS A 467 4.35 4.85 28.42
N SER A 468 4.23 5.49 27.26
CA SER A 468 5.37 5.79 26.38
C SER A 468 6.15 7.06 26.80
N GLY A 469 5.66 7.82 27.77
CA GLY A 469 6.25 9.09 28.20
C GLY A 469 5.90 10.29 27.30
N LYS A 470 4.89 10.15 26.42
CA LYS A 470 4.45 11.11 25.42
C LYS A 470 3.11 11.79 25.79
N ALA A 471 2.89 12.08 27.06
CA ALA A 471 1.61 12.62 27.55
C ALA A 471 1.21 13.99 26.96
N GLY A 472 2.18 14.85 26.62
CA GLY A 472 1.91 16.15 25.98
C GLY A 472 1.47 16.02 24.53
N GLU A 473 2.00 15.02 23.82
CA GLU A 473 1.76 14.74 22.39
C GLU A 473 0.38 14.11 22.17
N VAL A 474 -0.15 13.43 23.20
CA VAL A 474 -1.48 12.81 23.17
C VAL A 474 -2.58 13.85 22.95
N LEU A 475 -2.49 15.03 23.57
CA LEU A 475 -3.50 16.09 23.47
C LEU A 475 -3.70 16.56 22.02
N LEU A 476 -2.62 16.65 21.25
CA LEU A 476 -2.69 16.99 19.82
C LEU A 476 -3.40 15.89 19.03
N THR A 477 -2.99 14.64 19.25
CA THR A 477 -3.62 13.46 18.60
C THR A 477 -5.12 13.40 18.95
N GLU A 478 -5.50 13.55 20.21
CA GLU A 478 -6.90 13.52 20.67
C GLU A 478 -7.72 14.67 20.06
N GLY A 479 -7.16 15.88 19.99
CA GLY A 479 -7.81 17.02 19.37
C GLY A 479 -8.10 16.80 17.86
N ILE A 480 -7.13 16.26 17.14
CA ILE A 480 -7.28 15.93 15.72
C ILE A 480 -8.33 14.81 15.53
N LEU A 481 -8.26 13.75 16.34
CA LEU A 481 -9.23 12.64 16.33
C LEU A 481 -10.64 13.13 16.62
N ALA A 482 -10.83 14.03 17.59
CA ALA A 482 -12.12 14.63 17.92
C ALA A 482 -12.71 15.42 16.73
N GLY A 483 -11.89 16.22 16.04
CA GLY A 483 -12.30 16.95 14.82
C GLY A 483 -12.73 16.01 13.68
N MET A 484 -11.95 14.95 13.44
CA MET A 484 -12.28 13.94 12.44
C MET A 484 -13.54 13.15 12.82
N PHE A 485 -13.65 12.74 14.09
CA PHE A 485 -14.84 12.06 14.62
C PHE A 485 -16.10 12.91 14.47
N LEU A 486 -16.04 14.19 14.85
CA LEU A 486 -17.16 15.11 14.71
C LEU A 486 -17.65 15.21 13.27
N THR A 487 -16.73 15.24 12.31
CA THR A 487 -17.04 15.28 10.88
C THR A 487 -17.78 13.99 10.44
N VAL A 488 -17.30 12.82 10.86
CA VAL A 488 -17.92 11.51 10.56
C VAL A 488 -19.30 11.40 11.21
N TRP A 489 -19.39 11.79 12.50
CA TRP A 489 -20.65 11.76 13.25
C TRP A 489 -21.69 12.69 12.63
N THR A 490 -21.33 13.93 12.31
CA THR A 490 -22.20 14.93 11.67
C THR A 490 -22.77 14.38 10.36
N GLY A 491 -21.94 13.77 9.51
CA GLY A 491 -22.35 13.14 8.26
C GLY A 491 -23.41 12.05 8.48
N ASN A 492 -23.20 11.18 9.46
CA ASN A 492 -24.13 10.09 9.78
C ASN A 492 -25.43 10.60 10.43
N TYR A 493 -25.35 11.56 11.36
CA TYR A 493 -26.49 12.14 12.07
C TYR A 493 -27.45 12.84 11.10
N PHE A 494 -26.94 13.73 10.24
CA PHE A 494 -27.79 14.42 9.27
C PHE A 494 -28.35 13.48 8.19
N CYS A 495 -27.58 12.48 7.76
CA CYS A 495 -28.12 11.46 6.85
C CYS A 495 -29.22 10.64 7.50
N GLY A 496 -29.13 10.35 8.79
CA GLY A 496 -30.19 9.67 9.54
C GLY A 496 -31.49 10.48 9.60
N LYS A 497 -31.40 11.79 9.87
CA LYS A 497 -32.56 12.71 9.90
C LYS A 497 -33.17 12.97 8.51
N LEU A 498 -32.32 13.08 7.48
CA LEU A 498 -32.73 13.34 6.09
C LEU A 498 -33.04 12.06 5.31
N SER A 499 -33.26 10.93 5.96
CA SER A 499 -33.55 9.64 5.32
C SER A 499 -34.78 9.67 4.39
N ARG A 500 -35.69 10.65 4.55
CA ARG A 500 -36.81 10.90 3.65
C ARG A 500 -36.42 11.60 2.34
N HIS A 501 -35.22 12.19 2.25
CA HIS A 501 -34.73 12.91 1.08
C HIS A 501 -33.36 12.32 0.62
N PRO A 502 -33.37 11.26 -0.21
CA PRO A 502 -32.14 10.54 -0.57
C PRO A 502 -31.08 11.42 -1.26
N PHE A 503 -31.49 12.44 -2.01
CA PHE A 503 -30.55 13.39 -2.64
C PHE A 503 -29.79 14.23 -1.60
N GLY A 504 -30.46 14.74 -0.56
CA GLY A 504 -29.81 15.51 0.50
C GLY A 504 -28.79 14.71 1.29
N CYS A 505 -29.07 13.43 1.54
CA CYS A 505 -28.13 12.53 2.22
C CYS A 505 -26.84 12.30 1.40
N VAL A 506 -26.95 12.13 0.08
CA VAL A 506 -25.78 11.94 -0.81
C VAL A 506 -24.87 13.18 -0.81
N GLU A 507 -25.47 14.38 -0.86
CA GLU A 507 -24.70 15.63 -0.86
C GLU A 507 -24.02 15.88 0.49
N ILE A 508 -24.69 15.68 1.61
CA ILE A 508 -24.07 15.80 2.95
C ILE A 508 -22.89 14.86 3.11
N ARG A 509 -23.03 13.62 2.65
CA ARG A 509 -21.92 12.65 2.69
C ARG A 509 -20.72 13.09 1.87
N LYS A 510 -20.94 13.66 0.70
CA LYS A 510 -19.87 14.19 -0.14
C LYS A 510 -19.16 15.37 0.57
N ILE A 511 -19.94 16.27 1.15
CA ILE A 511 -19.40 17.43 1.89
C ILE A 511 -18.59 16.95 3.10
N CYS A 512 -19.16 16.12 3.98
CA CYS A 512 -18.46 15.58 5.15
C CYS A 512 -17.23 14.73 4.75
N GLY A 513 -17.34 13.93 3.68
CA GLY A 513 -16.22 13.17 3.14
C GLY A 513 -15.12 14.07 2.56
N GLY A 514 -15.49 15.22 1.99
CA GLY A 514 -14.56 16.25 1.54
C GLY A 514 -13.86 16.97 2.70
N VAL A 515 -14.62 17.38 3.71
CA VAL A 515 -14.07 18.01 4.95
C VAL A 515 -13.11 17.06 5.65
N LEU A 516 -13.50 15.80 5.81
CA LEU A 516 -12.63 14.78 6.42
C LEU A 516 -11.34 14.59 5.62
N ALA A 517 -11.43 14.57 4.28
CA ALA A 517 -10.25 14.47 3.43
C ALA A 517 -9.34 15.69 3.60
N VAL A 518 -9.88 16.90 3.68
CA VAL A 518 -9.09 18.12 3.93
C VAL A 518 -8.40 18.05 5.28
N LEU A 519 -9.07 17.61 6.35
CA LEU A 519 -8.46 17.45 7.68
C LEU A 519 -7.30 16.44 7.64
N ILE A 520 -7.50 15.28 7.00
CA ILE A 520 -6.46 14.26 6.84
C ILE A 520 -5.28 14.79 6.03
N LEU A 521 -5.54 15.46 4.90
CA LEU A 521 -4.48 16.01 4.06
C LEU A 521 -3.72 17.14 4.75
N ALA A 522 -4.41 17.99 5.50
CA ALA A 522 -3.76 19.06 6.28
C ALA A 522 -2.85 18.47 7.37
N GLU A 523 -3.37 17.53 8.15
CA GLU A 523 -2.62 16.84 9.21
C GLU A 523 -1.41 16.10 8.63
N THR A 524 -1.61 15.17 7.68
CA THR A 524 -0.50 14.41 7.10
C THR A 524 0.47 15.27 6.30
N GLY A 525 0.00 16.37 5.71
CA GLY A 525 0.85 17.32 5.00
C GLY A 525 1.75 18.13 5.94
N ILE A 526 1.21 18.66 7.04
CA ILE A 526 1.99 19.39 8.06
C ILE A 526 3.02 18.44 8.68
N HIS A 527 2.56 17.26 9.14
CA HIS A 527 3.45 16.23 9.69
C HIS A 527 4.55 15.85 8.70
N GLY A 528 4.20 15.70 7.41
CA GLY A 528 5.13 15.38 6.35
C GLY A 528 6.23 16.43 6.18
N ILE A 529 5.88 17.72 6.15
CA ILE A 529 6.85 18.81 6.06
C ILE A 529 7.78 18.79 7.28
N VAL A 530 7.23 18.68 8.50
CA VAL A 530 8.00 18.65 9.75
C VAL A 530 8.97 17.45 9.74
N SER A 531 8.48 16.25 9.40
CA SER A 531 9.33 15.05 9.32
C SER A 531 10.46 15.18 8.30
N ILE A 532 10.21 15.75 7.11
CA ILE A 532 11.27 15.98 6.11
C ILE A 532 12.26 17.02 6.60
N THR A 533 11.80 18.08 7.26
CA THR A 533 12.70 19.12 7.78
C THR A 533 13.55 18.64 8.95
N ASP A 534 13.11 17.64 9.69
CA ASP A 534 13.89 16.99 10.75
C ASP A 534 14.95 16.01 10.22
N ASN A 535 14.75 15.42 9.03
CA ASN A 535 15.74 14.55 8.39
C ASN A 535 17.02 15.31 8.03
N GLY A 536 18.17 14.63 8.06
CA GLY A 536 19.45 15.20 7.66
C GLY A 536 19.50 15.55 6.16
N THR A 537 20.41 16.43 5.79
CA THR A 537 20.82 16.71 4.41
C THR A 537 22.34 16.66 4.30
N ALA A 538 22.87 16.38 3.11
CA ALA A 538 24.29 16.49 2.79
C ALA A 538 24.52 17.76 1.97
N ASN A 539 25.72 18.34 2.05
CA ASN A 539 26.08 19.44 1.17
C ASN A 539 26.33 18.90 -0.24
N ARG A 540 25.57 19.39 -1.21
CA ARG A 540 25.63 18.94 -2.60
C ARG A 540 26.88 19.44 -3.32
N ASP A 541 27.27 20.67 -3.08
CA ASP A 541 28.34 21.33 -3.85
C ASP A 541 29.70 20.76 -3.44
N ILE A 542 29.94 20.52 -2.15
CA ILE A 542 31.15 19.84 -1.69
C ILE A 542 31.31 18.46 -2.34
N TYR A 543 30.21 17.72 -2.47
CA TYR A 543 30.21 16.41 -3.13
C TYR A 543 30.60 16.54 -4.61
N VAL A 544 29.98 17.51 -5.32
CA VAL A 544 30.22 17.75 -6.75
C VAL A 544 31.65 18.25 -6.98
N GLU A 545 32.14 19.19 -6.17
CA GLU A 545 33.51 19.74 -6.24
C GLU A 545 34.56 18.65 -5.99
N SER A 546 34.37 17.84 -4.94
CA SER A 546 35.27 16.72 -4.62
C SER A 546 35.39 15.71 -5.77
N GLU A 547 34.26 15.42 -6.46
CA GLU A 547 34.28 14.54 -7.63
C GLU A 547 35.05 15.14 -8.82
N GLN A 548 34.91 16.44 -9.05
CA GLN A 548 35.63 17.13 -10.12
C GLN A 548 37.11 17.19 -9.84
N GLU A 549 37.50 17.48 -8.58
CA GLU A 549 38.91 17.47 -8.16
C GLU A 549 39.54 16.09 -8.31
N ILE A 550 38.87 15.03 -7.83
CA ILE A 550 39.35 13.65 -7.96
C ILE A 550 39.45 13.25 -9.44
N GLY A 551 38.46 13.60 -10.27
CA GLY A 551 38.47 13.36 -11.72
C GLY A 551 39.69 14.03 -12.38
N GLY A 552 39.93 15.29 -12.08
CA GLY A 552 41.10 16.04 -12.59
C GLY A 552 42.46 15.45 -12.15
N LEU A 553 42.55 14.97 -10.91
CA LEU A 553 43.74 14.28 -10.40
C LEU A 553 43.98 12.94 -11.14
N LEU A 554 42.96 12.15 -11.36
CA LEU A 554 43.03 10.88 -12.09
C LEU A 554 43.44 11.09 -13.56
N GLU A 555 42.88 12.07 -14.24
CA GLU A 555 43.25 12.45 -15.60
C GLU A 555 44.72 12.90 -15.66
N SER A 556 45.17 13.73 -14.70
CA SER A 556 46.55 14.20 -14.63
C SER A 556 47.57 13.07 -14.34
N ALA A 557 47.11 12.02 -13.65
CA ALA A 557 47.90 10.82 -13.36
C ALA A 557 47.89 9.80 -14.51
N GLY A 558 47.20 10.07 -15.61
CA GLY A 558 47.10 9.14 -16.74
C GLY A 558 46.34 7.86 -16.40
N VAL A 559 45.54 7.90 -15.33
CA VAL A 559 44.64 6.82 -14.97
C VAL A 559 43.34 7.08 -15.72
N ASP A 560 43.02 6.22 -16.71
CA ASP A 560 41.72 6.25 -17.36
C ASP A 560 40.63 6.18 -16.29
N GLN A 561 39.61 7.05 -16.39
CA GLN A 561 38.55 7.19 -15.40
C GLN A 561 38.05 5.83 -14.93
N VAL A 562 38.16 5.60 -13.65
CA VAL A 562 37.74 4.40 -12.93
C VAL A 562 36.24 4.48 -12.67
#